data_4474b40990ef8c8f68690272aee8ee2d
#
_entry.id   4474b40990ef8c8f68690272aee8ee2d
#
_cell.length_a   1.000
_cell.length_b   1.000
_cell.length_c   1.000
_cell.angle_alpha   90.00
_cell.angle_beta   90.00
_cell.angle_gamma   90.00
#
_symmetry.space_group_name_H-M   'P 1'
#
loop_
_entity.id
_entity.type
_entity.pdbx_description
1 polymer ?
#
loop_
_entity_poly.entity_id
_entity_poly.type
_entity_poly.pdbx_seq_one_letter_code
_entity_poly.pdbx_strand_id
1 'polypeptide(L)'
;MENFFALIIGVGGDLAATAEDATAIKNLLCDPNKGGYLPENIAFLVNDDSTKKNVIDSLENIISKTKKLDKATVLVYYSGHGLQIPNDADPEKTEYFLKTSGADKLKKEETMLNGALFSEKIKQIKADKLLILLDCCHADGMKYKNISELEGMMIEEKPSNRGLLEKLDSGEGRVFISACDDNEESVILPGSKNSLFTEVCLEVFDGKLSPNDEFVSVVDLMYYVIKEVPKRVLPFHHIQRPIISEVHHLSPDYFVCRNGNYKPVQKDLEDFLINNSAERIDFIKNYNNKI
;
A
#
# COMPACT_ATOMS: atom_id res chain seq x y z
N MET A 1 11.92 -0.39 15.53
CA MET A 1 10.96 0.56 14.87
C MET A 1 9.74 0.75 15.79
N GLU A 2 9.95 1.36 16.95
CA GLU A 2 8.93 1.47 18.03
C GLU A 2 7.69 2.29 17.60
N ASN A 3 7.88 3.35 16.83
CA ASN A 3 6.80 4.25 16.39
C ASN A 3 6.28 3.93 14.97
N PHE A 4 6.44 2.69 14.53
CA PHE A 4 5.88 2.20 13.27
C PHE A 4 4.64 1.36 13.56
N PHE A 5 3.52 1.74 12.98
CA PHE A 5 2.23 1.09 13.17
C PHE A 5 1.68 0.63 11.83
N ALA A 6 0.95 -0.46 11.81
CA ALA A 6 0.24 -0.90 10.62
C ALA A 6 -1.17 -1.38 10.91
N LEU A 7 -2.09 -1.11 9.99
CA LEU A 7 -3.38 -1.78 9.85
C LEU A 7 -3.37 -2.53 8.54
N ILE A 8 -3.50 -3.84 8.61
CA ILE A 8 -3.42 -4.73 7.45
C ILE A 8 -4.72 -5.51 7.36
N ILE A 9 -5.45 -5.32 6.25
CA ILE A 9 -6.78 -5.87 6.04
C ILE A 9 -6.80 -6.72 4.78
N GLY A 10 -7.27 -7.98 4.89
CA GLY A 10 -7.55 -8.87 3.77
C GLY A 10 -8.94 -9.47 3.92
N VAL A 11 -9.88 -9.07 3.05
CA VAL A 11 -11.29 -9.38 3.30
C VAL A 11 -11.62 -10.86 3.14
N GLY A 12 -10.92 -11.58 2.26
CA GLY A 12 -11.18 -13.02 2.05
C GLY A 12 -12.55 -13.30 1.42
N GLY A 13 -13.16 -14.41 1.82
CA GLY A 13 -14.47 -14.81 1.31
C GLY A 13 -14.41 -15.30 -0.15
N ASP A 14 -15.07 -14.58 -1.05
CA ASP A 14 -15.04 -14.84 -2.48
C ASP A 14 -13.69 -14.51 -3.15
N LEU A 15 -12.78 -13.86 -2.42
CA LEU A 15 -11.44 -13.46 -2.86
C LEU A 15 -10.37 -14.00 -1.91
N ALA A 16 -10.11 -15.31 -1.95
CA ALA A 16 -9.09 -15.94 -1.08
C ALA A 16 -7.72 -15.25 -1.15
N ALA A 17 -7.33 -14.76 -2.34
CA ALA A 17 -6.06 -14.08 -2.55
C ALA A 17 -5.87 -12.84 -1.67
N THR A 18 -6.94 -12.13 -1.30
CA THR A 18 -6.83 -10.93 -0.46
C THR A 18 -6.33 -11.22 0.95
N ALA A 19 -6.69 -12.39 1.50
CA ALA A 19 -6.17 -12.87 2.78
C ALA A 19 -4.70 -13.31 2.66
N GLU A 20 -4.32 -13.93 1.53
CA GLU A 20 -2.91 -14.27 1.22
C GLU A 20 -2.06 -13.00 1.09
N ASP A 21 -2.55 -11.99 0.39
CA ASP A 21 -1.91 -10.69 0.22
C ASP A 21 -1.62 -10.01 1.56
N ALA A 22 -2.66 -9.86 2.38
CA ALA A 22 -2.54 -9.28 3.71
C ALA A 22 -1.58 -10.08 4.60
N THR A 23 -1.62 -11.42 4.50
CA THR A 23 -0.72 -12.30 5.24
C THR A 23 0.73 -12.12 4.81
N ALA A 24 0.99 -12.00 3.51
CA ALA A 24 2.33 -11.79 2.97
C ALA A 24 2.92 -10.45 3.42
N ILE A 25 2.15 -9.36 3.33
CA ILE A 25 2.54 -8.03 3.84
C ILE A 25 2.83 -8.09 5.34
N LYS A 26 1.92 -8.66 6.14
CA LYS A 26 2.11 -8.80 7.60
C LYS A 26 3.38 -9.58 7.94
N ASN A 27 3.63 -10.71 7.29
CA ASN A 27 4.78 -11.55 7.57
C ASN A 27 6.09 -10.82 7.26
N LEU A 28 6.16 -10.10 6.13
CA LEU A 28 7.32 -9.30 5.80
C LEU A 28 7.55 -8.18 6.81
N LEU A 29 6.52 -7.43 7.17
CA LEU A 29 6.65 -6.30 8.10
C LEU A 29 7.03 -6.76 9.51
N CYS A 30 6.54 -7.92 10.00
CA CYS A 30 6.87 -8.47 11.31
C CYS A 30 8.26 -9.14 11.36
N ASP A 31 8.87 -9.46 10.22
CA ASP A 31 10.19 -10.08 10.22
C ASP A 31 11.22 -9.07 10.76
N PRO A 32 11.92 -9.38 11.88
CA PRO A 32 12.89 -8.47 12.47
C PRO A 32 14.10 -8.19 11.58
N ASN A 33 14.40 -9.08 10.64
CA ASN A 33 15.49 -8.92 9.68
C ASN A 33 15.06 -8.19 8.39
N LYS A 34 13.74 -7.98 8.20
CA LYS A 34 13.16 -7.30 7.03
C LYS A 34 12.36 -6.07 7.48
N GLY A 35 11.07 -6.12 7.45
CA GLY A 35 10.20 -5.00 7.80
C GLY A 35 10.49 -4.34 9.15
N GLY A 36 10.71 -5.14 10.19
CA GLY A 36 11.14 -4.69 11.52
C GLY A 36 10.06 -4.01 12.36
N TYR A 37 8.79 -4.11 11.99
CA TYR A 37 7.67 -3.63 12.81
C TYR A 37 7.50 -4.50 14.04
N LEU A 38 7.16 -3.89 15.18
CA LEU A 38 6.80 -4.63 16.38
C LEU A 38 5.42 -5.29 16.19
N PRO A 39 5.26 -6.60 16.48
CA PRO A 39 3.99 -7.30 16.29
C PRO A 39 2.80 -6.65 17.00
N GLU A 40 3.00 -6.07 18.20
CA GLU A 40 1.99 -5.35 18.98
C GLU A 40 1.55 -4.01 18.37
N ASN A 41 2.28 -3.54 17.37
CA ASN A 41 1.95 -2.33 16.62
C ASN A 41 1.22 -2.64 15.29
N ILE A 42 0.99 -3.90 14.99
CA ILE A 42 0.27 -4.33 13.78
C ILE A 42 -1.12 -4.83 14.15
N ALA A 43 -2.15 -4.15 13.65
CA ALA A 43 -3.51 -4.67 13.60
C ALA A 43 -3.66 -5.50 12.32
N PHE A 44 -3.97 -6.79 12.46
CA PHE A 44 -4.08 -7.71 11.34
C PHE A 44 -5.47 -8.32 11.30
N LEU A 45 -6.23 -8.00 10.26
CA LEU A 45 -7.63 -8.36 10.11
C LEU A 45 -7.81 -9.12 8.78
N VAL A 46 -8.08 -10.42 8.86
CA VAL A 46 -8.29 -11.26 7.67
C VAL A 46 -9.56 -12.08 7.79
N ASN A 47 -10.17 -12.41 6.67
CA ASN A 47 -11.38 -13.22 6.62
C ASN A 47 -12.47 -12.69 7.57
N ASP A 48 -12.97 -13.50 8.48
CA ASP A 48 -14.06 -13.16 9.40
C ASP A 48 -13.71 -12.04 10.39
N ASP A 49 -12.43 -11.79 10.63
CA ASP A 49 -11.97 -10.69 11.49
C ASP A 49 -12.01 -9.33 10.78
N SER A 50 -12.09 -9.28 9.45
CA SER A 50 -12.12 -8.05 8.66
C SER A 50 -13.49 -7.36 8.62
N THR A 51 -14.24 -7.40 9.72
CA THR A 51 -15.52 -6.73 9.86
C THR A 51 -15.36 -5.21 9.91
N LYS A 52 -16.40 -4.45 9.50
CA LYS A 52 -16.42 -2.98 9.62
C LYS A 52 -16.07 -2.53 11.04
N LYS A 53 -16.66 -3.18 12.06
CA LYS A 53 -16.40 -2.85 13.46
C LYS A 53 -14.92 -2.98 13.81
N ASN A 54 -14.30 -4.12 13.50
CA ASN A 54 -12.91 -4.37 13.82
C ASN A 54 -11.95 -3.42 13.08
N VAL A 55 -12.29 -3.05 11.83
CA VAL A 55 -11.51 -2.04 11.08
C VAL A 55 -11.58 -0.69 11.77
N ILE A 56 -12.77 -0.23 12.17
CA ILE A 56 -12.94 1.05 12.87
C ILE A 56 -12.22 1.02 14.23
N ASP A 57 -12.40 -0.02 15.03
CA ASP A 57 -11.74 -0.17 16.33
C ASP A 57 -10.21 -0.13 16.19
N SER A 58 -9.66 -0.77 15.14
CA SER A 58 -8.22 -0.75 14.86
C SER A 58 -7.72 0.64 14.45
N LEU A 59 -8.48 1.36 13.63
CA LEU A 59 -8.16 2.75 13.29
C LEU A 59 -8.18 3.65 14.52
N GLU A 60 -9.18 3.52 15.40
CA GLU A 60 -9.27 4.28 16.64
C GLU A 60 -8.11 3.99 17.60
N ASN A 61 -7.67 2.72 17.68
CA ASN A 61 -6.49 2.35 18.44
C ASN A 61 -5.21 3.03 17.90
N ILE A 62 -5.00 3.02 16.57
CA ILE A 62 -3.87 3.72 15.93
C ILE A 62 -3.96 5.22 16.19
N ILE A 63 -5.14 5.85 16.02
CA ILE A 63 -5.37 7.26 16.32
C ILE A 63 -4.98 7.57 17.76
N SER A 64 -5.41 6.73 18.72
CA SER A 64 -5.11 6.91 20.14
C SER A 64 -3.60 6.80 20.45
N LYS A 65 -2.92 5.83 19.83
CA LYS A 65 -1.48 5.62 19.99
C LYS A 65 -0.68 6.79 19.40
N THR A 66 -0.99 7.20 18.19
CA THR A 66 -0.24 8.24 17.45
C THR A 66 -0.42 9.63 18.04
N LYS A 67 -1.57 9.94 18.66
CA LYS A 67 -1.80 11.23 19.34
C LYS A 67 -0.77 11.55 20.44
N LYS A 68 -0.16 10.51 21.01
CA LYS A 68 0.81 10.61 22.14
C LYS A 68 2.26 10.69 21.68
N LEU A 69 2.49 10.62 20.37
CA LEU A 69 3.83 10.57 19.79
C LEU A 69 4.15 11.88 19.07
N ASP A 70 5.40 12.28 19.13
CA ASP A 70 5.92 13.40 18.36
C ASP A 70 6.13 13.01 16.89
N LYS A 71 6.57 11.76 16.68
CA LYS A 71 6.80 11.20 15.34
C LYS A 71 6.26 9.77 15.25
N ALA A 72 5.50 9.50 14.20
CA ALA A 72 4.98 8.17 13.90
C ALA A 72 4.97 7.92 12.39
N THR A 73 5.24 6.67 12.01
CA THR A 73 5.00 6.15 10.66
C THR A 73 3.83 5.17 10.72
N VAL A 74 2.83 5.36 9.87
CA VAL A 74 1.66 4.50 9.81
C VAL A 74 1.49 3.96 8.40
N LEU A 75 1.29 2.65 8.29
CA LEU A 75 0.93 1.97 7.06
C LEU A 75 -0.49 1.41 7.19
N VAL A 76 -1.35 1.73 6.25
CA VAL A 76 -2.68 1.12 6.12
C VAL A 76 -2.72 0.37 4.79
N TYR A 77 -2.90 -0.94 4.87
CA TYR A 77 -3.03 -1.82 3.72
C TYR A 77 -4.41 -2.44 3.70
N TYR A 78 -5.06 -2.39 2.56
CA TYR A 78 -6.34 -3.04 2.32
C TYR A 78 -6.29 -3.84 1.02
N SER A 79 -6.68 -5.12 1.08
CA SER A 79 -6.92 -5.96 -0.07
C SER A 79 -8.35 -6.52 -0.02
N GLY A 80 -9.15 -6.21 -1.04
CA GLY A 80 -10.57 -6.55 -1.10
C GLY A 80 -11.31 -5.87 -2.24
N HIS A 81 -12.64 -5.91 -2.20
CA HIS A 81 -13.45 -5.18 -3.17
C HIS A 81 -13.70 -3.73 -2.74
N GLY A 82 -13.60 -2.81 -3.72
CA GLY A 82 -14.23 -1.50 -3.67
C GLY A 82 -15.57 -1.54 -4.40
N LEU A 83 -16.56 -0.84 -3.88
CA LEU A 83 -17.91 -0.81 -4.43
C LEU A 83 -18.40 0.62 -4.56
N GLN A 84 -19.00 0.95 -5.70
CA GLN A 84 -19.80 2.15 -5.85
C GLN A 84 -21.28 1.78 -5.75
N ILE A 85 -21.96 2.33 -4.78
CA ILE A 85 -23.37 2.03 -4.50
C ILE A 85 -24.16 3.34 -4.57
N PRO A 86 -25.33 3.38 -5.24
CA PRO A 86 -26.17 4.56 -5.24
C PRO A 86 -26.46 5.07 -3.82
N ASN A 87 -26.46 6.38 -3.66
CA ASN A 87 -26.85 7.01 -2.40
C ASN A 87 -28.36 6.86 -2.19
N ASP A 88 -28.78 6.50 -0.98
CA ASP A 88 -30.21 6.24 -0.68
C ASP A 88 -31.06 7.51 -0.76
N ALA A 89 -30.48 8.68 -0.50
CA ALA A 89 -31.18 9.96 -0.55
C ALA A 89 -31.15 10.62 -1.94
N ASP A 90 -30.16 10.27 -2.78
CA ASP A 90 -29.96 10.82 -4.12
C ASP A 90 -29.39 9.74 -5.04
N PRO A 91 -30.24 8.91 -5.67
CA PRO A 91 -29.79 7.77 -6.51
C PRO A 91 -28.95 8.15 -7.74
N GLU A 92 -28.92 9.43 -8.13
CA GLU A 92 -28.04 9.91 -9.20
C GLU A 92 -26.59 10.06 -8.73
N LYS A 93 -26.36 10.06 -7.42
CA LYS A 93 -25.02 10.07 -6.82
C LYS A 93 -24.65 8.67 -6.32
N THR A 94 -23.39 8.36 -6.43
CA THR A 94 -22.82 7.13 -5.87
C THR A 94 -21.93 7.41 -4.67
N GLU A 95 -21.89 6.47 -3.75
CA GLU A 95 -21.01 6.46 -2.60
C GLU A 95 -20.05 5.28 -2.72
N TYR A 96 -18.82 5.52 -2.30
CA TYR A 96 -17.80 4.50 -2.33
C TYR A 96 -17.72 3.74 -1.00
N PHE A 97 -17.67 2.41 -1.09
CA PHE A 97 -17.56 1.52 0.04
C PHE A 97 -16.39 0.56 -0.15
N LEU A 98 -15.63 0.32 0.89
CA LEU A 98 -14.74 -0.84 0.99
C LEU A 98 -15.54 -2.00 1.57
N LYS A 99 -15.56 -3.14 0.87
CA LYS A 99 -16.20 -4.36 1.34
C LYS A 99 -15.49 -4.84 2.61
N THR A 100 -16.24 -5.35 3.56
CA THR A 100 -15.74 -5.95 4.81
C THR A 100 -16.34 -7.35 4.98
N SER A 101 -15.83 -8.14 5.89
CA SER A 101 -16.46 -9.44 6.19
C SER A 101 -17.89 -9.25 6.66
N GLY A 102 -18.79 -10.10 6.16
CA GLY A 102 -20.23 -9.98 6.42
C GLY A 102 -20.93 -8.85 5.67
N ALA A 103 -20.29 -8.29 4.62
CA ALA A 103 -20.88 -7.23 3.81
C ALA A 103 -22.23 -7.62 3.20
N ASP A 104 -23.24 -6.76 3.40
CA ASP A 104 -24.59 -6.87 2.84
C ASP A 104 -24.95 -5.54 2.17
N LYS A 105 -25.23 -5.57 0.86
CA LYS A 105 -25.59 -4.37 0.08
C LYS A 105 -26.88 -3.71 0.59
N LEU A 106 -27.81 -4.47 1.17
CA LEU A 106 -29.06 -3.94 1.74
C LEU A 106 -28.83 -3.26 3.11
N LYS A 107 -27.69 -3.55 3.74
CA LYS A 107 -27.26 -2.97 5.03
C LYS A 107 -25.87 -2.35 4.89
N LYS A 108 -25.62 -1.68 3.77
CA LYS A 108 -24.30 -1.13 3.41
C LYS A 108 -23.71 -0.27 4.53
N GLU A 109 -24.52 0.61 5.15
CA GLU A 109 -24.07 1.50 6.21
C GLU A 109 -23.73 0.78 7.52
N GLU A 110 -24.26 -0.41 7.75
CA GLU A 110 -23.94 -1.20 8.95
C GLU A 110 -22.76 -2.14 8.72
N THR A 111 -22.66 -2.70 7.51
CA THR A 111 -21.80 -3.85 7.23
C THR A 111 -20.57 -3.52 6.37
N MET A 112 -20.55 -2.41 5.64
CA MET A 112 -19.44 -1.99 4.78
C MET A 112 -18.79 -0.71 5.29
N LEU A 113 -17.54 -0.49 4.97
CA LEU A 113 -16.81 0.71 5.34
C LEU A 113 -17.01 1.80 4.28
N ASN A 114 -17.86 2.78 4.60
CA ASN A 114 -18.08 3.95 3.76
C ASN A 114 -16.78 4.74 3.57
N GLY A 115 -16.47 5.14 2.35
CA GLY A 115 -15.22 5.84 2.01
C GLY A 115 -15.08 7.20 2.70
N ALA A 116 -16.20 7.91 2.96
CA ALA A 116 -16.15 9.16 3.70
C ALA A 116 -15.77 8.94 5.17
N LEU A 117 -16.34 7.90 5.82
CA LEU A 117 -15.99 7.52 7.18
C LEU A 117 -14.53 7.05 7.27
N PHE A 118 -14.08 6.24 6.30
CA PHE A 118 -12.68 5.82 6.23
C PHE A 118 -11.75 7.03 6.13
N SER A 119 -12.03 7.95 5.21
CA SER A 119 -11.26 9.19 5.04
C SER A 119 -11.25 10.05 6.31
N GLU A 120 -12.38 10.17 7.01
CA GLU A 120 -12.48 10.89 8.28
C GLU A 120 -11.54 10.29 9.34
N LYS A 121 -11.56 8.96 9.51
CA LYS A 121 -10.68 8.26 10.46
C LYS A 121 -9.20 8.39 10.08
N ILE A 122 -8.86 8.24 8.81
CA ILE A 122 -7.50 8.43 8.30
C ILE A 122 -6.97 9.84 8.60
N LYS A 123 -7.80 10.88 8.44
CA LYS A 123 -7.43 12.27 8.75
C LYS A 123 -7.12 12.50 10.23
N GLN A 124 -7.71 11.72 11.14
CA GLN A 124 -7.48 11.81 12.58
C GLN A 124 -6.16 11.18 13.03
N ILE A 125 -5.52 10.36 12.18
CA ILE A 125 -4.21 9.76 12.50
C ILE A 125 -3.16 10.86 12.51
N LYS A 126 -2.52 11.07 13.68
CA LYS A 126 -1.39 11.99 13.85
C LYS A 126 -0.09 11.24 13.53
N ALA A 127 0.32 11.29 12.29
CA ALA A 127 1.57 10.67 11.82
C ALA A 127 2.31 11.64 10.90
N ASP A 128 3.66 11.66 10.99
CA ASP A 128 4.48 12.41 10.03
C ASP A 128 4.50 11.71 8.69
N LYS A 129 4.34 10.40 8.70
CA LYS A 129 4.43 9.53 7.52
C LYS A 129 3.25 8.57 7.55
N LEU A 130 2.32 8.76 6.62
CA LEU A 130 1.13 7.93 6.47
C LEU A 130 1.06 7.38 5.04
N LEU A 131 1.30 6.08 4.91
CA LEU A 131 1.19 5.35 3.66
C LEU A 131 -0.10 4.55 3.64
N ILE A 132 -0.89 4.73 2.60
CA ILE A 132 -2.12 3.96 2.38
C ILE A 132 -1.98 3.22 1.06
N LEU A 133 -2.11 1.90 1.13
CA LEU A 133 -2.07 1.00 -0.03
C LEU A 133 -3.43 0.35 -0.18
N LEU A 134 -4.12 0.61 -1.27
CA LEU A 134 -5.40 -0.01 -1.60
C LEU A 134 -5.24 -0.97 -2.78
N ASP A 135 -5.24 -2.25 -2.47
CA ASP A 135 -5.32 -3.31 -3.47
C ASP A 135 -6.78 -3.71 -3.64
N CYS A 136 -7.50 -2.87 -4.33
CA CYS A 136 -8.90 -3.08 -4.62
C CYS A 136 -9.26 -2.60 -6.01
N CYS A 137 -10.12 -3.38 -6.67
CA CYS A 137 -10.75 -3.02 -7.92
C CYS A 137 -12.11 -2.38 -7.66
N HIS A 138 -12.59 -1.62 -8.62
CA HIS A 138 -13.89 -0.98 -8.54
C HIS A 138 -14.96 -1.72 -9.34
N ALA A 139 -14.77 -3.01 -9.52
CA ALA A 139 -15.67 -3.85 -10.29
C ALA A 139 -16.88 -4.31 -9.46
N ASP A 140 -18.04 -3.83 -9.80
CA ASP A 140 -19.30 -4.37 -9.29
C ASP A 140 -19.45 -5.84 -9.74
N GLY A 141 -19.20 -6.77 -8.81
CA GLY A 141 -19.47 -8.19 -9.00
C GLY A 141 -18.41 -9.03 -9.73
N MET A 142 -17.24 -8.47 -10.08
CA MET A 142 -16.16 -9.29 -10.65
C MET A 142 -15.25 -9.84 -9.54
N LYS A 143 -14.96 -11.13 -9.61
CA LYS A 143 -13.95 -11.81 -8.78
C LYS A 143 -12.56 -11.37 -9.24
N TYR A 144 -11.55 -11.37 -8.35
CA TYR A 144 -10.15 -11.40 -8.78
C TYR A 144 -10.01 -12.54 -9.77
N LYS A 145 -9.84 -12.20 -11.03
CA LYS A 145 -9.70 -13.22 -12.06
C LYS A 145 -8.22 -13.46 -12.26
N ASN A 146 -7.86 -14.74 -12.38
CA ASN A 146 -6.65 -15.07 -13.09
C ASN A 146 -6.68 -14.32 -14.42
N ILE A 147 -5.61 -13.62 -14.75
CA ILE A 147 -5.55 -12.81 -15.98
C ILE A 147 -5.94 -13.60 -17.24
N SER A 148 -5.74 -14.92 -17.24
CA SER A 148 -6.19 -15.85 -18.29
C SER A 148 -7.72 -15.95 -18.43
N GLU A 149 -8.49 -15.56 -17.41
CA GLU A 149 -9.97 -15.56 -17.46
C GLU A 149 -10.53 -14.26 -18.05
N LEU A 150 -9.70 -13.23 -18.18
CA LEU A 150 -10.07 -11.91 -18.72
C LEU A 150 -9.90 -11.81 -20.24
N GLU A 151 -9.23 -12.79 -20.87
CA GLU A 151 -9.04 -12.79 -22.33
C GLU A 151 -10.39 -12.81 -23.06
N GLY A 152 -10.67 -11.73 -23.80
CA GLY A 152 -11.88 -11.59 -24.62
C GLY A 152 -13.09 -10.91 -23.97
N MET A 153 -12.98 -10.38 -22.76
CA MET A 153 -14.05 -9.58 -22.14
C MET A 153 -13.97 -8.12 -22.60
N MET A 154 -15.11 -7.56 -23.02
CA MET A 154 -15.25 -6.12 -23.23
C MET A 154 -15.41 -5.42 -21.90
N ILE A 155 -14.58 -4.38 -21.67
CA ILE A 155 -14.65 -3.54 -20.45
C ILE A 155 -15.70 -2.46 -20.70
N GLU A 156 -16.77 -2.47 -19.91
CA GLU A 156 -17.75 -1.35 -19.91
C GLU A 156 -17.17 -0.16 -19.12
N GLU A 157 -17.33 1.05 -19.64
CA GLU A 157 -16.94 2.27 -18.93
C GLU A 157 -17.75 2.42 -17.65
N LYS A 158 -17.06 2.57 -16.50
CA LYS A 158 -17.66 2.73 -15.18
C LYS A 158 -17.31 4.11 -14.58
N PRO A 159 -18.14 4.64 -13.67
CA PRO A 159 -17.87 5.94 -13.05
C PRO A 159 -16.65 5.94 -12.13
N SER A 160 -15.96 7.07 -12.08
CA SER A 160 -14.64 7.30 -11.47
C SER A 160 -14.63 7.32 -9.92
N ASN A 161 -13.55 6.78 -9.33
CA ASN A 161 -13.28 6.78 -7.87
C ASN A 161 -12.31 7.87 -7.40
N ARG A 162 -11.90 8.75 -8.27
CA ARG A 162 -11.06 9.90 -7.89
C ARG A 162 -11.56 10.61 -6.65
N GLY A 163 -12.87 10.54 -6.38
CA GLY A 163 -13.47 11.14 -5.20
C GLY A 163 -13.05 10.56 -3.83
N LEU A 164 -12.60 9.29 -3.72
CA LEU A 164 -12.00 8.79 -2.49
C LEU A 164 -10.56 9.27 -2.37
N LEU A 165 -9.79 9.22 -3.44
CA LEU A 165 -8.42 9.71 -3.51
C LEU A 165 -8.35 11.19 -3.14
N GLU A 166 -9.17 12.03 -3.75
CA GLU A 166 -9.27 13.47 -3.45
C GLU A 166 -9.63 13.74 -1.98
N LYS A 167 -10.49 12.91 -1.37
CA LYS A 167 -10.85 13.04 0.05
C LYS A 167 -9.75 12.61 1.00
N LEU A 168 -8.85 11.70 0.58
CA LEU A 168 -7.71 11.22 1.37
C LEU A 168 -6.48 12.12 1.21
N ASP A 169 -6.42 12.90 0.14
CA ASP A 169 -5.27 13.68 -0.32
C ASP A 169 -5.08 15.00 0.42
N SER A 170 -5.23 15.04 1.73
CA SER A 170 -5.00 16.26 2.48
C SER A 170 -3.98 16.08 3.59
N GLY A 171 -2.77 16.63 3.39
CA GLY A 171 -1.76 16.76 4.43
C GLY A 171 -0.33 16.40 4.02
N GLU A 172 0.63 17.02 4.71
CA GLU A 172 2.06 16.72 4.54
C GLU A 172 2.38 15.30 4.97
N GLY A 173 3.32 14.64 4.27
CA GLY A 173 3.78 13.29 4.61
C GLY A 173 2.74 12.19 4.41
N ARG A 174 1.70 12.43 3.60
CA ARG A 174 0.68 11.44 3.26
C ARG A 174 0.90 10.95 1.83
N VAL A 175 0.96 9.65 1.66
CA VAL A 175 1.06 8.98 0.36
C VAL A 175 -0.04 7.94 0.25
N PHE A 176 -0.78 8.00 -0.83
CA PHE A 176 -1.83 7.08 -1.16
C PHE A 176 -1.50 6.40 -2.49
N ILE A 177 -1.57 5.07 -2.53
CA ILE A 177 -1.35 4.27 -3.74
C ILE A 177 -2.51 3.29 -3.90
N SER A 178 -3.20 3.37 -5.04
CA SER A 178 -4.19 2.38 -5.47
C SER A 178 -3.59 1.43 -6.50
N ALA A 179 -4.00 0.18 -6.47
CA ALA A 179 -3.51 -0.87 -7.38
C ALA A 179 -3.83 -0.61 -8.84
N CYS A 180 -4.90 0.10 -9.13
CA CYS A 180 -5.37 0.39 -10.50
C CYS A 180 -6.21 1.65 -10.55
N ASP A 181 -6.42 2.18 -11.76
CA ASP A 181 -7.36 3.26 -12.07
C ASP A 181 -8.81 2.74 -12.03
N ASP A 182 -9.77 3.65 -12.04
CA ASP A 182 -11.18 3.43 -11.78
C ASP A 182 -11.87 2.38 -12.67
N ASN A 183 -11.42 2.28 -13.90
CA ASN A 183 -11.98 1.35 -14.90
C ASN A 183 -11.08 0.12 -15.14
N GLU A 184 -10.15 -0.14 -14.24
CA GLU A 184 -9.17 -1.21 -14.38
C GLU A 184 -9.32 -2.24 -13.26
N GLU A 185 -8.75 -3.40 -13.47
CA GLU A 185 -8.79 -4.48 -12.49
C GLU A 185 -7.38 -4.82 -11.99
N SER A 186 -7.24 -4.99 -10.68
CA SER A 186 -6.06 -5.62 -10.10
C SER A 186 -6.13 -7.12 -10.37
N VAL A 187 -5.05 -7.70 -10.88
CA VAL A 187 -5.02 -9.09 -11.35
C VAL A 187 -4.02 -9.94 -10.59
N ILE A 188 -4.22 -11.25 -10.67
CA ILE A 188 -3.28 -12.27 -10.23
C ILE A 188 -2.63 -12.86 -11.48
N LEU A 189 -1.30 -12.85 -11.55
CA LEU A 189 -0.57 -13.46 -12.67
C LEU A 189 -0.58 -14.99 -12.58
N PRO A 190 -0.49 -15.72 -13.71
CA PRO A 190 -0.41 -17.17 -13.72
C PRO A 190 0.72 -17.70 -12.82
N GLY A 191 0.39 -18.59 -11.89
CA GLY A 191 1.34 -19.16 -10.94
C GLY A 191 1.61 -18.34 -9.69
N SER A 192 1.10 -17.10 -9.62
CA SER A 192 1.20 -16.25 -8.44
C SER A 192 0.14 -16.60 -7.40
N LYS A 193 0.46 -16.38 -6.13
CA LYS A 193 -0.47 -16.50 -5.00
C LYS A 193 -1.09 -15.16 -4.61
N ASN A 194 -0.35 -14.11 -4.86
CA ASN A 194 -0.70 -12.74 -4.52
C ASN A 194 -1.17 -11.97 -5.76
N SER A 195 -1.90 -10.89 -5.55
CA SER A 195 -2.15 -9.91 -6.59
C SER A 195 -0.84 -9.34 -7.12
N LEU A 196 -0.83 -8.92 -8.38
CA LEU A 196 0.35 -8.30 -8.97
C LEU A 196 0.81 -7.05 -8.21
N PHE A 197 -0.15 -6.23 -7.77
CA PHE A 197 0.17 -5.03 -6.98
C PHE A 197 0.88 -5.39 -5.67
N THR A 198 0.35 -6.35 -4.94
CA THR A 198 0.95 -6.83 -3.70
C THR A 198 2.32 -7.47 -3.92
N GLU A 199 2.50 -8.28 -4.98
CA GLU A 199 3.81 -8.84 -5.32
C GLU A 199 4.86 -7.75 -5.54
N VAL A 200 4.51 -6.72 -6.31
CA VAL A 200 5.39 -5.58 -6.59
C VAL A 200 5.72 -4.81 -5.31
N CYS A 201 4.74 -4.59 -4.41
CA CYS A 201 5.00 -3.97 -3.11
C CYS A 201 5.94 -4.81 -2.24
N LEU A 202 5.74 -6.12 -2.18
CA LEU A 202 6.59 -7.05 -1.43
C LEU A 202 8.03 -7.06 -1.94
N GLU A 203 8.24 -7.02 -3.25
CA GLU A 203 9.59 -6.93 -3.84
C GLU A 203 10.33 -5.67 -3.39
N VAL A 204 9.63 -4.53 -3.32
CA VAL A 204 10.22 -3.27 -2.84
C VAL A 204 10.51 -3.33 -1.36
N PHE A 205 9.57 -3.83 -0.56
CA PHE A 205 9.75 -3.98 0.90
C PHE A 205 10.87 -4.96 1.25
N ASP A 206 11.16 -5.93 0.39
CA ASP A 206 12.32 -6.82 0.50
C ASP A 206 13.63 -6.18 0.00
N GLY A 207 13.62 -4.90 -0.38
CA GLY A 207 14.81 -4.11 -0.70
C GLY A 207 15.34 -4.25 -2.12
N LYS A 208 14.51 -4.62 -3.07
CA LYS A 208 14.92 -4.87 -4.47
C LYS A 208 15.56 -3.66 -5.16
N LEU A 209 15.12 -2.43 -4.84
CA LEU A 209 15.64 -1.21 -5.47
C LEU A 209 16.80 -0.58 -4.72
N SER A 210 16.85 -0.74 -3.43
CA SER A 210 17.79 -0.05 -2.54
C SER A 210 18.61 -1.03 -1.71
N PRO A 211 19.37 -1.96 -2.33
CA PRO A 211 20.05 -3.05 -1.61
C PRO A 211 21.13 -2.56 -0.62
N ASN A 212 21.58 -1.31 -0.77
CA ASN A 212 22.60 -0.71 0.08
C ASN A 212 22.03 0.21 1.16
N ASP A 213 20.71 0.43 1.19
CA ASP A 213 20.06 1.30 2.15
C ASP A 213 19.45 0.49 3.29
N GLU A 214 19.61 0.95 4.53
CA GLU A 214 19.05 0.26 5.71
C GLU A 214 17.52 0.25 5.70
N PHE A 215 16.90 1.22 5.04
CA PHE A 215 15.44 1.39 4.99
C PHE A 215 14.94 1.50 3.57
N VAL A 216 13.74 1.00 3.35
CA VAL A 216 13.00 1.14 2.10
C VAL A 216 12.29 2.48 2.06
N SER A 217 12.56 3.27 1.03
CA SER A 217 11.93 4.57 0.81
C SER A 217 10.55 4.44 0.18
N VAL A 218 9.63 5.35 0.55
CA VAL A 218 8.34 5.48 -0.13
C VAL A 218 8.49 5.87 -1.61
N VAL A 219 9.55 6.62 -1.95
CA VAL A 219 9.84 7.01 -3.34
C VAL A 219 10.17 5.80 -4.20
N ASP A 220 10.94 4.84 -3.66
CA ASP A 220 11.23 3.57 -4.34
C ASP A 220 9.95 2.78 -4.60
N LEU A 221 9.05 2.72 -3.61
CA LEU A 221 7.77 2.07 -3.75
C LEU A 221 6.93 2.71 -4.87
N MET A 222 6.76 4.03 -4.83
CA MET A 222 6.01 4.78 -5.84
C MET A 222 6.56 4.53 -7.25
N TYR A 223 7.87 4.69 -7.41
CA TYR A 223 8.53 4.49 -8.70
C TYR A 223 8.35 3.07 -9.24
N TYR A 224 8.58 2.07 -8.40
CA TYR A 224 8.56 0.68 -8.82
C TYR A 224 7.16 0.18 -9.17
N VAL A 225 6.18 0.57 -8.37
CA VAL A 225 4.77 0.23 -8.61
C VAL A 225 4.28 0.79 -9.95
N ILE A 226 4.51 2.08 -10.23
CA ILE A 226 4.13 2.72 -11.50
C ILE A 226 4.80 2.04 -12.69
N LYS A 227 6.04 1.60 -12.54
CA LYS A 227 6.83 1.02 -13.63
C LYS A 227 6.50 -0.45 -13.88
N GLU A 228 6.48 -1.26 -12.82
CA GLU A 228 6.46 -2.71 -12.97
C GLU A 228 5.04 -3.28 -13.09
N VAL A 229 4.03 -2.69 -12.43
CA VAL A 229 2.65 -3.21 -12.55
C VAL A 229 2.16 -3.14 -13.99
N PRO A 230 2.17 -1.99 -14.69
CA PRO A 230 1.71 -1.93 -16.08
C PRO A 230 2.53 -2.81 -17.00
N LYS A 231 3.85 -2.87 -16.80
CA LYS A 231 4.76 -3.66 -17.62
C LYS A 231 4.47 -5.17 -17.57
N ARG A 232 4.13 -5.68 -16.38
CA ARG A 232 3.92 -7.13 -16.17
C ARG A 232 2.59 -7.63 -16.71
N VAL A 233 1.60 -6.76 -16.89
CA VAL A 233 0.30 -7.12 -17.50
C VAL A 233 0.30 -7.02 -19.04
N LEU A 234 1.25 -6.29 -19.63
CA LEU A 234 1.32 -6.11 -21.09
C LEU A 234 1.33 -7.42 -21.89
N PRO A 235 2.07 -8.47 -21.51
CA PRO A 235 2.06 -9.74 -22.26
C PRO A 235 0.69 -10.42 -22.32
N PHE A 236 -0.21 -10.06 -21.41
CA PHE A 236 -1.57 -10.60 -21.30
C PHE A 236 -2.63 -9.70 -21.91
N HIS A 237 -2.23 -8.66 -22.65
CA HIS A 237 -3.13 -7.66 -23.23
C HIS A 237 -4.08 -7.01 -22.20
N HIS A 238 -3.66 -6.93 -20.95
CA HIS A 238 -4.41 -6.30 -19.86
C HIS A 238 -3.83 -4.92 -19.52
N ILE A 239 -4.67 -4.07 -18.92
CA ILE A 239 -4.29 -2.74 -18.47
C ILE A 239 -4.52 -2.67 -16.97
N GLN A 240 -3.45 -2.35 -16.23
CA GLN A 240 -3.50 -2.06 -14.81
C GLN A 240 -2.51 -0.93 -14.53
N ARG A 241 -3.02 0.24 -14.18
CA ARG A 241 -2.23 1.46 -13.94
C ARG A 241 -2.44 1.92 -12.50
N PRO A 242 -1.47 1.70 -11.62
CA PRO A 242 -1.54 2.22 -10.27
C PRO A 242 -1.71 3.74 -10.24
N ILE A 243 -2.52 4.23 -9.31
CA ILE A 243 -2.70 5.66 -9.07
C ILE A 243 -1.97 6.03 -7.80
N ILE A 244 -1.27 7.17 -7.83
CA ILE A 244 -0.65 7.79 -6.67
C ILE A 244 -1.30 9.15 -6.46
N SER A 245 -1.65 9.47 -5.21
CA SER A 245 -2.15 10.81 -4.87
C SER A 245 -1.12 11.90 -5.15
N GLU A 246 -1.57 13.14 -5.27
CA GLU A 246 -0.65 14.26 -5.26
C GLU A 246 0.14 14.28 -3.95
N VAL A 247 1.45 14.39 -4.06
CA VAL A 247 2.34 14.30 -2.91
C VAL A 247 2.87 15.68 -2.58
N HIS A 248 2.50 16.19 -1.41
CA HIS A 248 2.98 17.45 -0.90
C HIS A 248 4.05 17.22 0.17
N HIS A 249 5.21 17.87 0.02
CA HIS A 249 6.28 17.86 1.01
C HIS A 249 6.76 16.48 1.47
N LEU A 250 7.19 15.64 0.51
CA LEU A 250 7.87 14.39 0.84
C LEU A 250 9.19 14.66 1.57
N SER A 251 9.30 14.15 2.78
CA SER A 251 10.58 14.12 3.48
C SER A 251 11.52 13.10 2.80
N PRO A 252 12.81 13.43 2.59
CA PRO A 252 13.78 12.46 2.05
C PRO A 252 13.94 11.21 2.91
N ASP A 253 13.61 11.29 4.20
CA ASP A 253 13.65 10.20 5.17
C ASP A 253 12.28 9.52 5.35
N TYR A 254 11.41 9.57 4.35
CA TYR A 254 10.15 8.83 4.39
C TYR A 254 10.41 7.34 4.15
N PHE A 255 10.82 6.66 5.22
CA PHE A 255 11.02 5.21 5.22
C PHE A 255 9.73 4.48 5.56
N VAL A 256 9.47 3.41 4.80
CA VAL A 256 8.28 2.55 4.97
C VAL A 256 8.59 1.41 5.93
N CYS A 257 9.74 0.75 5.74
CA CYS A 257 10.14 -0.39 6.54
C CYS A 257 11.67 -0.57 6.48
N ARG A 258 12.19 -1.50 7.28
CA ARG A 258 13.59 -1.92 7.18
C ARG A 258 13.80 -2.74 5.90
N ASN A 259 14.97 -2.64 5.33
CA ASN A 259 15.37 -3.39 4.14
C ASN A 259 15.99 -4.73 4.53
N GLY A 260 15.32 -5.83 4.17
CA GLY A 260 15.79 -7.18 4.46
C GLY A 260 17.05 -7.61 3.72
N ASN A 261 17.40 -6.94 2.64
CA ASN A 261 18.61 -7.19 1.87
C ASN A 261 19.82 -6.34 2.32
N TYR A 262 19.58 -5.37 3.22
CA TYR A 262 20.65 -4.53 3.72
C TYR A 262 21.70 -5.34 4.46
N LYS A 263 22.95 -5.20 4.00
CA LYS A 263 24.12 -5.73 4.70
C LYS A 263 24.91 -4.53 5.20
N PRO A 264 25.03 -4.36 6.53
CA PRO A 264 25.90 -3.32 7.08
C PRO A 264 27.27 -3.44 6.45
N VAL A 265 27.80 -2.33 5.95
CA VAL A 265 29.20 -2.27 5.52
C VAL A 265 30.04 -2.68 6.72
N GLN A 266 30.90 -3.68 6.57
CA GLN A 266 31.74 -4.11 7.66
C GLN A 266 32.50 -2.89 8.22
N LYS A 267 32.59 -2.78 9.52
CA LYS A 267 33.23 -1.65 10.19
C LYS A 267 34.64 -1.35 9.68
N ASP A 268 35.35 -2.41 9.25
CA ASP A 268 36.67 -2.32 8.63
C ASP A 268 36.64 -1.57 7.28
N LEU A 269 35.53 -1.65 6.54
CA LEU A 269 35.32 -0.92 5.28
C LEU A 269 34.91 0.54 5.54
N GLU A 270 34.12 0.79 6.57
CA GLU A 270 33.82 2.17 7.02
C GLU A 270 35.09 2.88 7.52
N ASP A 271 35.88 2.23 8.36
CA ASP A 271 37.16 2.75 8.83
C ASP A 271 38.13 2.97 7.66
N PHE A 272 38.17 2.08 6.67
CA PHE A 272 38.93 2.24 5.44
C PHE A 272 38.45 3.45 4.63
N LEU A 273 37.15 3.61 4.44
CA LEU A 273 36.56 4.74 3.69
C LEU A 273 36.73 6.07 4.41
N ILE A 274 36.73 6.09 5.75
CA ILE A 274 36.94 7.28 6.58
C ILE A 274 38.43 7.67 6.55
N ASN A 275 39.33 6.70 6.64
CA ASN A 275 40.77 6.95 6.74
C ASN A 275 41.46 7.26 5.41
N ASN A 276 40.83 6.95 4.26
CA ASN A 276 41.38 7.25 2.93
C ASN A 276 40.82 8.53 2.31
N SER A 277 40.80 9.62 3.08
CA SER A 277 40.32 10.93 2.58
C SER A 277 41.04 11.45 1.33
N ALA A 278 42.32 11.15 1.17
CA ALA A 278 43.09 11.54 -0.01
C ALA A 278 42.63 10.84 -1.28
N GLU A 279 42.33 9.53 -1.23
CA GLU A 279 41.82 8.76 -2.36
C GLU A 279 40.39 9.18 -2.75
N ARG A 280 39.58 9.58 -1.76
CA ARG A 280 38.24 10.15 -2.01
C ARG A 280 38.30 11.47 -2.75
N ILE A 281 39.23 12.34 -2.37
CA ILE A 281 39.45 13.61 -3.05
C ILE A 281 39.92 13.40 -4.49
N ASP A 282 40.81 12.44 -4.72
CA ASP A 282 41.27 12.08 -6.06
C ASP A 282 40.14 11.42 -6.89
N PHE A 283 39.32 10.58 -6.30
CA PHE A 283 38.15 10.01 -6.99
C PHE A 283 37.18 11.09 -7.42
N ILE A 284 36.84 12.04 -6.54
CA ILE A 284 35.95 13.16 -6.86
C ILE A 284 36.55 14.07 -7.94
N LYS A 285 37.85 14.38 -7.88
CA LYS A 285 38.53 15.17 -8.90
C LYS A 285 38.53 14.48 -10.27
N ASN A 286 38.78 13.16 -10.29
CA ASN A 286 38.78 12.39 -11.53
C ASN A 286 37.35 12.19 -12.10
N TYR A 287 36.34 12.16 -11.26
CA TYR A 287 34.93 12.13 -11.69
C TYR A 287 34.51 13.44 -12.33
N ASN A 288 34.83 14.57 -11.71
CA ASN A 288 34.50 15.91 -12.24
C ASN A 288 35.27 16.26 -13.53
N ASN A 289 36.42 15.63 -13.79
CA ASN A 289 37.17 15.82 -15.03
C ASN A 289 36.68 14.93 -16.21
N LYS A 290 35.68 14.05 -15.97
CA LYS A 290 35.10 13.18 -17.00
C LYS A 290 33.71 13.63 -17.46
N ILE A 291 33.19 14.69 -16.86
CA ILE A 291 31.95 15.36 -17.26
C ILE A 291 32.33 16.66 -17.99
#